data_d68c20595334bf713aec19d19469529b
#
_entry.id   d68c20595334bf713aec19d19469529b
#
_cell.length_a   1.000
_cell.length_b   1.000
_cell.length_c   1.000
_cell.angle_alpha   90.00
_cell.angle_beta   90.00
_cell.angle_gamma   90.00
#
_symmetry.space_group_name_H-M   'P 1'
#
loop_
_entity.id
_entity.type
_entity.pdbx_description
1 polymer ?
#
loop_
_entity_poly.entity_id
_entity_poly.type
_entity_poly.pdbx_seq_one_letter_code
_entity_poly.pdbx_strand_id
1 'polypeptide(L)'
;MKSKFAAAVTLLLLVLSTSGSAQSGGGALYKAKCASCHGASGEGKGKTPALKGVDADTIVQQITKGKPDSKAPHKKPMSGVNEAQAKALAEFIQSFK
;
A
#
# COMPACT_ATOMS: atom_id res chain seq x y z
N MET A 1 25.93 -7.12 -55.17
CA MET A 1 25.73 -6.90 -54.73
C MET A 1 25.43 -6.76 -53.78
N LYS A 2 25.23 -6.49 -53.36
CA LYS A 2 25.00 -6.28 -52.54
C LYS A 2 24.23 -6.33 -51.62
N SER A 3 23.91 -6.61 -50.90
CA SER A 3 23.14 -6.82 -50.10
C SER A 3 23.13 -6.37 -49.07
N LYS A 4 22.72 -5.90 -48.66
CA LYS A 4 22.59 -5.42 -47.77
C LYS A 4 21.82 -5.53 -46.92
N PHE A 5 21.55 -5.81 -46.16
CA PHE A 5 20.89 -5.98 -45.25
C PHE A 5 21.05 -5.64 -44.28
N ALA A 6 20.70 -5.11 -43.96
CA ALA A 6 20.39 -4.48 -42.87
C ALA A 6 19.48 -5.20 -42.10
N ALA A 7 19.89 -5.84 -41.36
CA ALA A 7 19.16 -6.44 -40.36
C ALA A 7 18.75 -5.37 -39.48
N ALA A 8 17.65 -5.00 -39.59
CA ALA A 8 17.08 -4.19 -38.57
C ALA A 8 16.87 -5.05 -37.39
N VAL A 9 17.77 -5.02 -36.55
CA VAL A 9 17.55 -5.61 -35.28
C VAL A 9 16.61 -4.71 -34.58
N THR A 10 15.42 -5.05 -34.67
CA THR A 10 14.46 -4.37 -33.84
C THR A 10 14.65 -4.89 -32.46
N LEU A 11 15.39 -4.18 -31.75
CA LEU A 11 15.50 -4.47 -30.37
C LEU A 11 14.19 -4.10 -29.73
N LEU A 12 13.44 -5.06 -29.51
CA LEU A 12 12.22 -4.84 -28.80
C LEU A 12 12.58 -4.72 -27.34
N LEU A 13 12.63 -3.51 -26.92
CA LEU A 13 12.81 -3.25 -25.53
C LEU A 13 11.53 -3.49 -24.83
N LEU A 14 11.47 -4.61 -24.25
CA LEU A 14 10.40 -4.88 -23.38
C LEU A 14 10.67 -4.12 -22.12
N VAL A 15 10.08 -3.01 -22.01
CA VAL A 15 10.11 -2.31 -20.76
C VAL A 15 9.08 -2.93 -19.89
N LEU A 16 9.56 -3.76 -19.04
CA LEU A 16 8.72 -4.24 -17.98
C LEU A 16 8.62 -3.16 -16.96
N SER A 17 7.58 -2.44 -17.03
CA SER A 17 7.37 -1.49 -15.98
C SER A 17 6.83 -2.25 -14.80
N THR A 18 7.63 -2.31 -13.81
CA THR A 18 7.21 -2.84 -12.53
C THR A 18 6.62 -1.74 -11.68
N SER A 19 6.21 -0.69 -12.33
CA SER A 19 5.63 0.41 -11.62
C SER A 19 4.39 -0.06 -10.87
N GLY A 20 4.19 0.48 -9.74
CA GLY A 20 3.01 0.18 -8.97
C GLY A 20 3.16 -0.95 -7.98
N SER A 21 4.33 -1.60 -7.94
CA SER A 21 4.49 -2.67 -6.98
C SER A 21 4.33 -2.18 -5.55
N ALA A 22 4.75 -0.97 -5.24
CA ALA A 22 4.60 -0.42 -3.91
C ALA A 22 3.14 -0.17 -3.58
N GLN A 23 2.37 0.33 -4.53
CA GLN A 23 0.96 0.60 -4.33
C GLN A 23 0.16 -0.69 -4.29
N SER A 24 0.55 -1.66 -5.13
CA SER A 24 -0.06 -2.97 -5.06
C SER A 24 0.21 -3.62 -3.71
N GLY A 25 1.41 -3.37 -3.18
CA GLY A 25 1.77 -3.87 -1.88
C GLY A 25 0.88 -3.32 -0.78
N GLY A 26 0.38 -2.09 -0.94
CA GLY A 26 -0.53 -1.50 0.03
C GLY A 26 -1.82 -2.27 0.15
N GLY A 27 -2.39 -2.68 -0.97
CA GLY A 27 -3.62 -3.47 -0.95
C GLY A 27 -3.43 -4.84 -0.32
N ALA A 28 -2.38 -5.53 -0.71
CA ALA A 28 -2.09 -6.84 -0.14
C ALA A 28 -1.79 -6.73 1.35
N LEU A 29 -1.04 -5.72 1.74
CA LEU A 29 -0.69 -5.51 3.13
C LEU A 29 -1.93 -5.16 3.96
N TYR A 30 -2.83 -4.36 3.41
CA TYR A 30 -4.08 -4.04 4.07
C TYR A 30 -4.88 -5.31 4.35
N LYS A 31 -5.01 -6.16 3.36
CA LYS A 31 -5.71 -7.42 3.52
C LYS A 31 -5.11 -8.27 4.63
N ALA A 32 -3.78 -8.30 4.68
CA ALA A 32 -3.10 -9.16 5.64
C ALA A 32 -3.15 -8.62 7.06
N LYS A 33 -3.13 -7.30 7.22
CA LYS A 33 -2.92 -6.73 8.55
C LYS A 33 -4.05 -5.86 9.07
N CYS A 34 -4.92 -5.39 8.22
CA CYS A 34 -5.92 -4.41 8.62
C CYS A 34 -7.35 -4.87 8.43
N ALA A 35 -7.60 -5.61 7.38
CA ALA A 35 -8.97 -5.93 6.96
C ALA A 35 -9.72 -6.78 7.98
N SER A 36 -9.04 -7.64 8.73
CA SER A 36 -9.73 -8.50 9.68
C SER A 36 -10.44 -7.69 10.76
N CYS A 37 -9.92 -6.52 11.09
CA CYS A 37 -10.55 -5.66 12.09
C CYS A 37 -11.32 -4.50 11.47
N HIS A 38 -10.78 -3.90 10.41
CA HIS A 38 -11.37 -2.69 9.83
C HIS A 38 -12.30 -2.97 8.66
N GLY A 39 -12.34 -4.20 8.17
CA GLY A 39 -13.17 -4.54 7.03
C GLY A 39 -12.42 -4.38 5.71
N ALA A 40 -12.91 -5.08 4.69
CA ALA A 40 -12.25 -5.11 3.38
C ALA A 40 -12.19 -3.73 2.72
N SER A 41 -13.14 -2.87 3.03
CA SER A 41 -13.20 -1.51 2.49
C SER A 41 -13.02 -0.44 3.56
N GLY A 42 -12.45 -0.81 4.69
CA GLY A 42 -12.23 0.13 5.77
C GLY A 42 -13.50 0.63 6.43
N GLU A 43 -14.55 -0.16 6.35
CA GLU A 43 -15.84 0.25 6.87
C GLU A 43 -15.96 0.14 8.39
N GLY A 44 -15.02 -0.57 9.00
CA GLY A 44 -15.10 -0.83 10.44
C GLY A 44 -15.93 -2.05 10.76
N LYS A 45 -15.72 -2.60 11.93
CA LYS A 45 -16.51 -3.74 12.43
C LYS A 45 -16.67 -3.60 13.93
N GLY A 46 -17.89 -3.70 14.41
CA GLY A 46 -18.15 -3.64 15.84
C GLY A 46 -17.58 -2.38 16.44
N LYS A 47 -16.65 -2.54 17.37
CA LYS A 47 -16.02 -1.41 18.03
C LYS A 47 -14.82 -0.84 17.27
N THR A 48 -14.40 -1.49 16.19
CA THR A 48 -13.29 -1.04 15.40
C THR A 48 -13.75 0.07 14.46
N PRO A 49 -13.11 1.24 14.47
CA PRO A 49 -13.60 2.36 13.69
C PRO A 49 -13.37 2.18 12.20
N ALA A 50 -14.14 2.90 11.42
CA ALA A 50 -13.95 2.97 9.99
C ALA A 50 -12.70 3.77 9.67
N LEU A 51 -12.07 3.43 8.57
CA LEU A 51 -10.88 4.14 8.10
C LEU A 51 -11.18 5.14 7.00
N LYS A 52 -12.38 5.14 6.49
CA LYS A 52 -12.79 6.09 5.45
C LYS A 52 -12.70 7.51 6.00
N GLY A 53 -12.07 8.36 5.24
CA GLY A 53 -11.95 9.76 5.63
C GLY A 53 -10.84 10.05 6.62
N VAL A 54 -10.10 9.05 7.05
CA VAL A 54 -8.98 9.28 7.93
C VAL A 54 -7.81 9.82 7.12
N ASP A 55 -7.18 10.84 7.64
CA ASP A 55 -6.08 11.52 6.99
C ASP A 55 -4.87 10.60 6.80
N ALA A 56 -4.21 10.71 5.65
CA ALA A 56 -3.09 9.82 5.32
C ALA A 56 -1.95 9.96 6.32
N ASP A 57 -1.63 11.19 6.73
CA ASP A 57 -0.56 11.40 7.70
C ASP A 57 -0.87 10.76 9.04
N THR A 58 -2.13 10.82 9.45
CA THR A 58 -2.56 10.18 10.69
C THR A 58 -2.36 8.68 10.60
N ILE A 59 -2.71 8.08 9.47
CA ILE A 59 -2.52 6.64 9.27
C ILE A 59 -1.05 6.28 9.36
N VAL A 60 -0.20 7.02 8.65
CA VAL A 60 1.23 6.74 8.67
C VAL A 60 1.80 6.87 10.07
N GLN A 61 1.41 7.91 10.80
CA GLN A 61 1.92 8.11 12.16
C GLN A 61 1.48 7.00 13.10
N GLN A 62 0.22 6.59 13.02
CA GLN A 62 -0.23 5.50 13.88
C GLN A 62 0.49 4.19 13.60
N ILE A 63 0.78 3.93 12.33
CA ILE A 63 1.46 2.69 11.98
C ILE A 63 2.93 2.74 12.37
N THR A 64 3.61 3.85 12.13
CA THR A 64 5.05 3.93 12.33
C THR A 64 5.45 4.28 13.75
N LYS A 65 4.63 5.05 14.45
CA LYS A 65 4.96 5.53 15.80
C LYS A 65 4.02 5.01 16.87
N GLY A 66 2.83 4.61 16.46
CA GLY A 66 1.81 4.25 17.41
C GLY A 66 1.17 5.46 18.06
N LYS A 67 0.13 5.21 18.82
CA LYS A 67 -0.56 6.25 19.55
C LYS A 67 -0.87 5.71 20.94
N PRO A 68 -0.14 6.15 21.96
CA PRO A 68 -0.23 5.52 23.28
C PRO A 68 -1.61 5.54 23.91
N ASP A 69 -2.43 6.54 23.58
CA ASP A 69 -3.78 6.61 24.15
C ASP A 69 -4.83 5.96 23.28
N SER A 70 -4.44 5.28 22.20
CA SER A 70 -5.42 4.50 21.45
C SER A 70 -5.47 3.08 22.00
N LYS A 71 -6.40 2.31 21.45
CA LYS A 71 -6.55 0.91 21.85
C LYS A 71 -5.55 0.04 21.11
N ALA A 72 -5.22 -1.09 21.69
CA ALA A 72 -4.39 -2.05 20.99
C ALA A 72 -5.04 -2.43 19.67
N PRO A 73 -4.29 -2.70 18.62
CA PRO A 73 -2.84 -2.80 18.58
C PRO A 73 -2.12 -1.47 18.29
N HIS A 74 -2.84 -0.36 18.25
CA HIS A 74 -2.28 0.90 17.76
C HIS A 74 -1.56 1.73 18.82
N LYS A 75 -1.43 1.21 20.01
CA LYS A 75 -0.66 1.90 21.05
C LYS A 75 0.82 1.95 20.72
N LYS A 76 1.28 1.00 19.96
CA LYS A 76 2.68 0.87 19.59
C LYS A 76 2.82 0.84 18.07
N PRO A 77 4.02 1.09 17.54
CA PRO A 77 4.25 0.90 16.12
C PRO A 77 3.90 -0.53 15.70
N MET A 78 3.37 -0.66 14.50
CA MET A 78 3.05 -1.97 13.98
C MET A 78 4.32 -2.67 13.55
N SER A 79 4.52 -3.89 14.04
CA SER A 79 5.69 -4.67 13.64
C SER A 79 5.50 -5.16 12.21
N GLY A 80 6.61 -5.24 11.48
CA GLY A 80 6.58 -5.74 10.12
C GLY A 80 6.11 -4.72 9.09
N VAL A 81 5.92 -3.46 9.47
CA VAL A 81 5.51 -2.41 8.56
C VAL A 81 6.49 -1.26 8.66
N ASN A 82 7.26 -1.03 7.61
CA ASN A 82 8.18 0.11 7.57
C ASN A 82 7.46 1.36 7.07
N GLU A 83 8.19 2.47 7.02
CA GLU A 83 7.58 3.73 6.63
C GLU A 83 7.06 3.72 5.20
N ALA A 84 7.81 3.13 4.28
CA ALA A 84 7.36 3.04 2.89
C ALA A 84 6.07 2.22 2.79
N GLN A 85 5.99 1.13 3.54
CA GLN A 85 4.79 0.32 3.56
C GLN A 85 3.63 1.05 4.22
N ALA A 86 3.91 1.83 5.25
CA ALA A 86 2.87 2.64 5.89
C ALA A 86 2.30 3.66 4.93
N LYS A 87 3.14 4.27 4.13
CA LYS A 87 2.67 5.21 3.11
C LYS A 87 1.83 4.52 2.05
N ALA A 88 2.26 3.34 1.62
CA ALA A 88 1.49 2.56 0.65
C ALA A 88 0.13 2.17 1.22
N LEU A 89 0.08 1.79 2.49
CA LEU A 89 -1.17 1.50 3.16
C LEU A 89 -2.07 2.73 3.22
N ALA A 90 -1.50 3.87 3.56
CA ALA A 90 -2.28 5.10 3.64
C ALA A 90 -2.88 5.46 2.28
N GLU A 91 -2.09 5.33 1.23
CA GLU A 91 -2.61 5.59 -0.12
C GLU A 91 -3.74 4.64 -0.48
N PHE A 92 -3.57 3.37 -0.16
CA PHE A 92 -4.62 2.39 -0.42
C PHE A 92 -5.90 2.73 0.34
N ILE A 93 -5.75 3.09 1.61
CA ILE A 93 -6.90 3.44 2.44
C ILE A 93 -7.59 4.71 1.94
N GLN A 94 -6.83 5.65 1.41
CA GLN A 94 -7.41 6.86 0.84
C GLN A 94 -8.30 6.57 -0.38
N SER A 95 -8.12 5.43 -1.00
CA SER A 95 -8.96 5.05 -2.13
C SER A 95 -10.35 4.55 -1.73
N PHE A 96 -10.56 4.30 -0.46
CA PHE A 96 -11.88 3.89 0.03
C PHE A 96 -12.88 5.04 -0.08
N LYS A 97 -14.06 4.74 -0.55
CA LYS A 97 -15.10 5.75 -0.72
C LYS A 97 -16.39 5.38 -0.02
#